data_fa7016408eb5081dc16b33a00847440c
#
_entry.id   fa7016408eb5081dc16b33a00847440c
#
_cell.length_a   1.000
_cell.length_b   1.000
_cell.length_c   1.000
_cell.angle_alpha   90.00
_cell.angle_beta   90.00
_cell.angle_gamma   90.00
#
_symmetry.space_group_name_H-M   'P 1'
#
loop_
_entity.id
_entity.type
_entity.pdbx_description
1 polymer ?
#
loop_
_entity_poly.entity_id
_entity_poly.type
_entity_poly.pdbx_seq_one_letter_code
_entity_poly.pdbx_strand_id
1 'polypeptide(L)'
;MRAGLKKMSRNYKVASLFSGCGGLDLGFINSGFEVVWANDFFKEAVETYRNNIGDHIILGDITKIKSEEIPDDFDVLLGGFPCQGFSIANIKRSMEDERNFLYKELLRVIKDKRPKFFVAENVKGLLSMQKGKVIEMILNDFKSLGYNVDYQVLKASDFGVPQNRERVFIIGNRLGLENLFPIKTHGNEDGLIPYVTVEQSIGFLKNLRTRDKSFKQAGLTIHNHVARTNVHETFWGRKYEVDQFEICDYLKEWRTKSGWSTKRVDEHFGYSHTAGHWFRKDNGSGSIPKPDDWWELKKILGFDDKYDKAVTELVLKPISFEQSLRISNWTVPSDTITATGPEIHPNKERRLSVRECAIIQTFPSDFVFSGSIGNMYKQIGNAVPVLLAQKVSEIIKHQIDLYETQRV
;
A
#
# COMPACT_ATOMS: atom_id res chain seq x y z
N MET A 1 37.37 -6.38 -39.07
CA MET A 1 35.99 -6.89 -38.98
C MET A 1 35.74 -7.29 -37.51
N ARG A 2 35.11 -6.44 -36.72
CA ARG A 2 34.65 -6.82 -35.40
C ARG A 2 33.21 -7.25 -35.54
N ALA A 3 32.98 -8.56 -35.49
CA ALA A 3 31.63 -9.11 -35.40
C ALA A 3 31.01 -8.66 -34.07
N GLY A 4 30.03 -7.76 -34.11
CA GLY A 4 29.24 -7.39 -32.98
C GLY A 4 28.41 -8.60 -32.55
N LEU A 5 28.79 -9.23 -31.49
CA LEU A 5 27.97 -10.20 -30.76
C LEU A 5 26.68 -9.45 -30.33
N LYS A 6 25.60 -9.66 -31.07
CA LYS A 6 24.26 -9.31 -30.68
C LYS A 6 23.98 -10.12 -29.41
N LYS A 7 24.13 -9.48 -28.22
CA LYS A 7 23.79 -10.08 -26.94
C LYS A 7 22.28 -10.40 -27.00
N MET A 8 21.92 -11.64 -27.24
CA MET A 8 20.52 -12.09 -27.10
C MET A 8 20.15 -11.86 -25.64
N SER A 9 19.33 -10.85 -25.38
CA SER A 9 18.80 -10.65 -24.03
C SER A 9 17.95 -11.86 -23.68
N ARG A 10 18.44 -12.68 -22.77
CA ARG A 10 17.68 -13.80 -22.22
C ARG A 10 16.51 -13.21 -21.43
N ASN A 11 15.28 -13.61 -21.76
CA ASN A 11 14.13 -13.27 -20.94
C ASN A 11 14.19 -14.16 -19.69
N TYR A 12 14.42 -13.54 -18.54
CA TYR A 12 14.34 -14.23 -17.25
C TYR A 12 12.90 -14.52 -16.91
N LYS A 13 12.64 -15.72 -16.40
CA LYS A 13 11.30 -16.21 -16.08
C LYS A 13 10.96 -15.99 -14.61
N VAL A 14 9.70 -15.71 -14.36
CA VAL A 14 9.14 -15.41 -13.04
C VAL A 14 7.97 -16.33 -12.73
N ALA A 15 7.93 -16.87 -11.53
CA ALA A 15 6.71 -17.40 -10.92
C ALA A 15 6.24 -16.47 -9.80
N SER A 16 4.93 -16.32 -9.61
CA SER A 16 4.36 -15.36 -8.67
C SER A 16 3.26 -15.96 -7.82
N LEU A 17 3.41 -15.90 -6.49
CA LEU A 17 2.42 -16.30 -5.50
C LEU A 17 1.72 -15.07 -4.94
N PHE A 18 0.43 -15.20 -4.64
CA PHE A 18 -0.37 -14.08 -4.12
C PHE A 18 -0.36 -12.87 -5.05
N SER A 19 -0.42 -13.13 -6.36
CA SER A 19 -0.21 -12.13 -7.43
C SER A 19 -1.24 -11.01 -7.41
N GLY A 20 -2.42 -11.24 -6.81
CA GLY A 20 -3.52 -10.29 -6.82
C GLY A 20 -3.93 -9.94 -8.25
N CYS A 21 -4.13 -8.64 -8.50
CA CYS A 21 -4.38 -8.14 -9.86
C CYS A 21 -3.10 -7.90 -10.69
N GLY A 22 -1.91 -8.31 -10.19
CA GLY A 22 -0.67 -8.31 -10.96
C GLY A 22 0.19 -7.04 -10.83
N GLY A 23 0.03 -6.23 -9.78
CA GLY A 23 0.82 -4.99 -9.64
C GLY A 23 2.33 -5.23 -9.54
N LEU A 24 2.75 -6.24 -8.77
CA LEU A 24 4.15 -6.64 -8.65
C LEU A 24 4.65 -7.26 -9.96
N ASP A 25 3.87 -8.19 -10.52
CA ASP A 25 4.18 -8.90 -11.76
C ASP A 25 4.35 -7.95 -12.94
N LEU A 26 3.46 -6.96 -13.08
CA LEU A 26 3.52 -5.96 -14.15
C LEU A 26 4.81 -5.11 -14.08
N GLY A 27 5.28 -4.79 -12.86
CA GLY A 27 6.58 -4.12 -12.70
C GLY A 27 7.75 -4.97 -13.20
N PHE A 28 7.71 -6.28 -13.00
CA PHE A 28 8.72 -7.22 -13.53
C PHE A 28 8.59 -7.36 -15.07
N ILE A 29 7.39 -7.46 -15.59
CA ILE A 29 7.14 -7.48 -17.04
C ILE A 29 7.69 -6.21 -17.71
N ASN A 30 7.47 -5.03 -17.14
CA ASN A 30 7.99 -3.77 -17.64
C ASN A 30 9.52 -3.71 -17.69
N SER A 31 10.20 -4.49 -16.87
CA SER A 31 11.68 -4.64 -16.89
C SER A 31 12.17 -5.75 -17.82
N GLY A 32 11.25 -6.41 -18.54
CA GLY A 32 11.56 -7.45 -19.53
C GLY A 32 11.73 -8.85 -18.93
N PHE A 33 11.10 -9.12 -17.79
CA PHE A 33 10.89 -10.49 -17.31
C PHE A 33 9.64 -11.09 -17.97
N GLU A 34 9.60 -12.42 -18.02
CA GLU A 34 8.46 -13.21 -18.47
C GLU A 34 7.82 -13.88 -17.27
N VAL A 35 6.59 -13.53 -16.92
CA VAL A 35 5.84 -14.27 -15.89
C VAL A 35 5.24 -15.51 -16.53
N VAL A 36 5.72 -16.66 -16.12
CA VAL A 36 5.32 -17.96 -16.71
C VAL A 36 4.24 -18.66 -15.88
N TRP A 37 4.06 -18.26 -14.63
CA TRP A 37 3.08 -18.83 -13.73
C TRP A 37 2.72 -17.83 -12.62
N ALA A 38 1.46 -17.73 -12.28
CA ALA A 38 0.96 -16.90 -11.20
C ALA A 38 -0.19 -17.60 -10.45
N ASN A 39 -0.44 -17.20 -9.20
CA ASN A 39 -1.54 -17.73 -8.39
C ASN A 39 -2.14 -16.66 -7.48
N ASP A 40 -3.45 -16.65 -7.40
CA ASP A 40 -4.21 -15.96 -6.36
C ASP A 40 -5.51 -16.67 -6.06
N PHE A 41 -6.06 -16.49 -4.85
CA PHE A 41 -7.35 -17.09 -4.45
C PHE A 41 -8.54 -16.15 -4.66
N PHE A 42 -8.29 -14.86 -4.91
CA PHE A 42 -9.33 -13.86 -5.08
C PHE A 42 -9.81 -13.79 -6.53
N LYS A 43 -10.99 -14.36 -6.79
CA LYS A 43 -11.55 -14.56 -8.13
C LYS A 43 -11.50 -13.31 -9.00
N GLU A 44 -11.95 -12.16 -8.49
CA GLU A 44 -12.02 -10.91 -9.25
C GLU A 44 -10.62 -10.34 -9.58
N ALA A 45 -9.63 -10.61 -8.72
CA ALA A 45 -8.25 -10.25 -9.01
C ALA A 45 -7.67 -11.13 -10.13
N VAL A 46 -7.97 -12.42 -10.11
CA VAL A 46 -7.58 -13.36 -11.18
C VAL A 46 -8.24 -12.99 -12.51
N GLU A 47 -9.51 -12.61 -12.51
CA GLU A 47 -10.19 -12.11 -13.71
C GLU A 47 -9.54 -10.83 -14.24
N THR A 48 -9.20 -9.89 -13.35
CA THR A 48 -8.46 -8.67 -13.70
C THR A 48 -7.10 -9.00 -14.29
N TYR A 49 -6.36 -9.92 -13.68
CA TYR A 49 -5.04 -10.36 -14.15
C TYR A 49 -5.13 -10.93 -15.57
N ARG A 50 -6.08 -11.83 -15.83
CA ARG A 50 -6.31 -12.44 -17.15
C ARG A 50 -6.63 -11.41 -18.21
N ASN A 51 -7.45 -10.44 -17.90
CA ASN A 51 -7.87 -9.39 -18.85
C ASN A 51 -6.72 -8.46 -19.28
N ASN A 52 -5.64 -8.37 -18.48
CA ASN A 52 -4.59 -7.36 -18.71
C ASN A 52 -3.18 -7.95 -18.88
N ILE A 53 -2.91 -9.11 -18.30
CA ILE A 53 -1.54 -9.69 -18.27
C ILE A 53 -1.50 -11.02 -19.01
N GLY A 54 -2.37 -11.99 -18.63
CA GLY A 54 -2.38 -13.28 -19.32
C GLY A 54 -3.08 -14.39 -18.54
N ASP A 55 -3.29 -15.52 -19.20
CA ASP A 55 -4.04 -16.66 -18.69
C ASP A 55 -3.22 -17.63 -17.80
N HIS A 56 -1.93 -17.37 -17.65
CA HIS A 56 -1.01 -18.18 -16.84
C HIS A 56 -1.24 -18.07 -15.32
N ILE A 57 -2.29 -17.39 -14.89
CA ILE A 57 -2.68 -17.29 -13.48
C ILE A 57 -3.69 -18.38 -13.10
N ILE A 58 -3.43 -19.06 -11.99
CA ILE A 58 -4.27 -20.10 -11.40
C ILE A 58 -5.13 -19.48 -10.28
N LEU A 59 -6.44 -19.63 -10.40
CA LEU A 59 -7.37 -19.34 -9.31
C LEU A 59 -7.37 -20.49 -8.33
N GLY A 60 -6.85 -20.30 -7.13
CA GLY A 60 -6.82 -21.35 -6.13
C GLY A 60 -6.08 -20.99 -4.85
N ASP A 61 -6.36 -21.74 -3.81
CA ASP A 61 -5.65 -21.68 -2.54
C ASP A 61 -4.28 -22.34 -2.70
N ILE A 62 -3.22 -21.57 -2.53
CA ILE A 62 -1.83 -22.05 -2.70
C ILE A 62 -1.48 -23.25 -1.80
N THR A 63 -2.12 -23.38 -0.64
CA THR A 63 -1.92 -24.52 0.26
C THR A 63 -2.40 -25.86 -0.33
N LYS A 64 -3.24 -25.79 -1.36
CA LYS A 64 -3.79 -26.95 -2.08
C LYS A 64 -3.07 -27.22 -3.40
N ILE A 65 -2.23 -26.30 -3.87
CA ILE A 65 -1.44 -26.45 -5.09
C ILE A 65 -0.12 -27.13 -4.73
N LYS A 66 0.12 -28.28 -5.31
CA LYS A 66 1.38 -29.03 -5.07
C LYS A 66 2.54 -28.36 -5.80
N SER A 67 3.76 -28.55 -5.29
CA SER A 67 4.96 -28.00 -5.92
C SER A 67 5.16 -28.50 -7.36
N GLU A 68 4.74 -29.72 -7.67
CA GLU A 68 4.84 -30.33 -9.00
C GLU A 68 3.94 -29.61 -10.04
N GLU A 69 2.90 -28.93 -9.60
CA GLU A 69 2.01 -28.14 -10.46
C GLU A 69 2.58 -26.75 -10.80
N ILE A 70 3.65 -26.35 -10.12
CA ILE A 70 4.38 -25.11 -10.37
C ILE A 70 5.55 -25.42 -11.30
N PRO A 71 5.80 -24.64 -12.37
CA PRO A 71 6.92 -24.89 -13.28
C PRO A 71 8.27 -24.93 -12.56
N ASP A 72 9.23 -25.71 -13.08
CA ASP A 72 10.59 -25.78 -12.53
C ASP A 72 11.54 -24.72 -13.12
N ASP A 73 11.26 -24.25 -14.33
CA ASP A 73 12.14 -23.38 -15.10
C ASP A 73 11.71 -21.89 -14.93
N PHE A 74 12.06 -21.31 -13.78
CA PHE A 74 11.99 -19.87 -13.55
C PHE A 74 13.18 -19.37 -12.71
N ASP A 75 13.57 -18.14 -12.94
CA ASP A 75 14.74 -17.50 -12.32
C ASP A 75 14.38 -16.79 -11.00
N VAL A 76 13.18 -16.20 -10.92
CA VAL A 76 12.73 -15.37 -9.80
C VAL A 76 11.36 -15.83 -9.29
N LEU A 77 11.21 -15.93 -7.96
CA LEU A 77 9.92 -16.13 -7.30
C LEU A 77 9.46 -14.83 -6.68
N LEU A 78 8.23 -14.43 -6.97
CA LEU A 78 7.57 -13.29 -6.33
C LEU A 78 6.54 -13.78 -5.31
N GLY A 79 6.32 -12.98 -4.23
CA GLY A 79 5.27 -13.28 -3.28
C GLY A 79 4.91 -12.13 -2.35
N GLY A 80 3.67 -11.64 -2.48
CA GLY A 80 3.07 -10.66 -1.57
C GLY A 80 2.19 -11.35 -0.53
N PHE A 81 2.77 -12.09 0.42
CA PHE A 81 1.98 -12.88 1.36
C PHE A 81 1.20 -12.01 2.36
N PRO A 82 -0.04 -12.41 2.75
CA PRO A 82 -0.86 -11.65 3.67
C PRO A 82 -0.32 -11.67 5.11
N CYS A 83 -0.35 -10.50 5.77
CA CYS A 83 0.13 -10.31 7.14
C CYS A 83 -0.96 -10.42 8.22
N GLN A 84 -2.19 -10.79 7.85
CA GLN A 84 -3.38 -10.66 8.71
C GLN A 84 -3.43 -11.60 9.93
N GLY A 85 -2.61 -12.61 9.99
CA GLY A 85 -2.56 -13.59 11.09
C GLY A 85 -1.67 -13.19 12.27
N PHE A 86 -0.79 -12.21 12.14
CA PHE A 86 0.15 -11.78 13.19
C PHE A 86 -0.40 -10.65 14.09
N SER A 87 -1.73 -10.41 14.13
CA SER A 87 -2.35 -9.33 14.92
C SER A 87 -2.16 -9.52 16.42
N ILE A 88 -1.76 -8.43 17.11
CA ILE A 88 -1.45 -8.34 18.54
C ILE A 88 -2.62 -8.77 19.45
N ALA A 89 -3.86 -8.70 18.98
CA ALA A 89 -5.06 -9.01 19.76
C ALA A 89 -5.23 -10.51 20.11
N ASN A 90 -4.40 -11.41 19.57
CA ASN A 90 -4.58 -12.86 19.69
C ASN A 90 -3.26 -13.63 19.87
N ILE A 91 -2.41 -13.20 20.82
CA ILE A 91 -1.07 -13.79 21.02
C ILE A 91 -1.11 -15.31 21.27
N LYS A 92 -2.14 -15.86 21.91
CA LYS A 92 -2.30 -17.31 22.08
C LYS A 92 -2.92 -18.03 20.88
N ARG A 93 -3.75 -17.33 20.07
CA ARG A 93 -4.33 -17.86 18.83
C ARG A 93 -3.45 -17.58 17.60
N SER A 94 -2.53 -16.61 17.67
CA SER A 94 -1.74 -16.18 16.52
C SER A 94 -0.69 -17.21 16.07
N MET A 95 -0.26 -18.12 16.94
CA MET A 95 0.63 -19.22 16.56
C MET A 95 -0.11 -20.42 15.96
N GLU A 96 -1.44 -20.47 16.09
CA GLU A 96 -2.29 -21.57 15.56
C GLU A 96 -3.21 -21.11 14.40
N ASP A 97 -3.19 -19.83 14.03
CA ASP A 97 -3.99 -19.32 12.90
C ASP A 97 -3.33 -19.73 11.57
N GLU A 98 -4.01 -20.57 10.79
CA GLU A 98 -3.55 -21.08 9.49
C GLU A 98 -3.10 -19.97 8.53
N ARG A 99 -3.65 -18.75 8.65
CA ARG A 99 -3.27 -17.58 7.86
C ARG A 99 -1.86 -17.05 8.17
N ASN A 100 -1.30 -17.37 9.34
CA ASN A 100 0.09 -17.03 9.69
C ASN A 100 1.11 -17.86 8.93
N PHE A 101 0.66 -18.92 8.29
CA PHE A 101 1.53 -19.87 7.62
C PHE A 101 1.68 -19.64 6.12
N LEU A 102 1.01 -18.62 5.55
CA LEU A 102 1.06 -18.39 4.10
C LEU A 102 2.47 -18.00 3.60
N TYR A 103 3.30 -17.34 4.43
CA TYR A 103 4.72 -17.18 4.07
C TYR A 103 5.46 -18.52 3.97
N LYS A 104 5.00 -19.57 4.67
CA LYS A 104 5.57 -20.92 4.58
C LYS A 104 5.32 -21.55 3.22
N GLU A 105 4.26 -21.16 2.53
CA GLU A 105 4.05 -21.58 1.16
C GLU A 105 5.11 -20.99 0.22
N LEU A 106 5.50 -19.72 0.45
CA LEU A 106 6.64 -19.14 -0.25
C LEU A 106 7.93 -19.90 0.06
N LEU A 107 8.17 -20.25 1.36
CA LEU A 107 9.31 -21.09 1.77
C LEU A 107 9.28 -22.45 1.10
N ARG A 108 8.11 -23.12 1.03
CA ARG A 108 7.95 -24.41 0.38
C ARG A 108 8.36 -24.34 -1.09
N VAL A 109 7.83 -23.37 -1.82
CA VAL A 109 8.15 -23.22 -3.24
C VAL A 109 9.63 -22.85 -3.45
N ILE A 110 10.22 -21.98 -2.61
CA ILE A 110 11.66 -21.67 -2.67
C ILE A 110 12.50 -22.92 -2.44
N LYS A 111 12.14 -23.74 -1.44
CA LYS A 111 12.84 -24.99 -1.12
C LYS A 111 12.81 -25.97 -2.28
N ASP A 112 11.62 -26.16 -2.88
CA ASP A 112 11.38 -27.20 -3.89
C ASP A 112 11.89 -26.76 -5.27
N LYS A 113 11.74 -25.49 -5.64
CA LYS A 113 12.05 -24.96 -6.99
C LYS A 113 13.42 -24.28 -7.09
N ARG A 114 13.99 -23.84 -5.98
CA ARG A 114 15.34 -23.27 -5.94
C ARG A 114 15.59 -22.13 -6.94
N PRO A 115 14.71 -21.08 -7.03
CA PRO A 115 14.94 -19.94 -7.93
C PRO A 115 16.26 -19.24 -7.62
N LYS A 116 16.83 -18.51 -8.61
CA LYS A 116 18.05 -17.70 -8.41
C LYS A 116 17.81 -16.58 -7.37
N PHE A 117 16.67 -15.93 -7.50
CA PHE A 117 16.20 -14.88 -6.59
C PHE A 117 14.77 -15.16 -6.12
N PHE A 118 14.44 -14.63 -4.96
CA PHE A 118 13.03 -14.38 -4.60
C PHE A 118 12.86 -12.95 -4.10
N VAL A 119 11.67 -12.42 -4.30
CA VAL A 119 11.25 -11.12 -3.80
C VAL A 119 9.93 -11.30 -3.06
N ALA A 120 9.95 -11.06 -1.75
CA ALA A 120 8.77 -11.08 -0.92
C ALA A 120 8.40 -9.65 -0.50
N GLU A 121 7.13 -9.30 -0.60
CA GLU A 121 6.63 -7.96 -0.22
C GLU A 121 5.68 -8.06 0.95
N ASN A 122 5.70 -7.06 1.83
CA ASN A 122 4.74 -6.94 2.92
C ASN A 122 4.57 -5.50 3.40
N VAL A 123 3.57 -5.27 4.27
CA VAL A 123 3.35 -3.97 4.91
C VAL A 123 4.45 -3.67 5.94
N LYS A 124 4.79 -2.37 6.11
CA LYS A 124 5.79 -1.91 7.10
C LYS A 124 5.51 -2.41 8.53
N GLY A 125 4.22 -2.60 8.87
CA GLY A 125 3.82 -3.14 10.18
C GLY A 125 4.43 -4.49 10.55
N LEU A 126 4.85 -5.29 9.56
CA LEU A 126 5.56 -6.56 9.77
C LEU A 126 6.80 -6.39 10.67
N LEU A 127 7.53 -5.29 10.51
CA LEU A 127 8.77 -5.03 11.26
C LEU A 127 8.56 -4.80 12.76
N SER A 128 7.40 -4.32 13.16
CA SER A 128 7.08 -4.06 14.57
C SER A 128 6.33 -5.21 15.25
N MET A 129 5.90 -6.23 14.50
CA MET A 129 5.16 -7.35 15.03
C MET A 129 5.97 -8.14 16.05
N GLN A 130 5.36 -8.37 17.23
CA GLN A 130 6.02 -9.03 18.36
C GLN A 130 7.42 -8.43 18.67
N LYS A 131 7.55 -7.11 18.60
CA LYS A 131 8.81 -6.39 18.83
C LYS A 131 9.96 -6.83 17.90
N GLY A 132 9.63 -7.13 16.62
CA GLY A 132 10.60 -7.51 15.59
C GLY A 132 10.83 -9.02 15.45
N LYS A 133 10.33 -9.86 16.37
CA LYS A 133 10.58 -11.30 16.32
C LYS A 133 10.01 -11.99 15.08
N VAL A 134 8.90 -11.47 14.54
CA VAL A 134 8.27 -12.06 13.35
C VAL A 134 9.17 -11.92 12.11
N ILE A 135 9.70 -10.72 11.87
CA ILE A 135 10.61 -10.53 10.72
C ILE A 135 11.90 -11.31 10.90
N GLU A 136 12.48 -11.36 12.11
CA GLU A 136 13.68 -12.17 12.39
C GLU A 136 13.44 -13.65 12.09
N MET A 137 12.31 -14.21 12.51
CA MET A 137 11.92 -15.59 12.21
C MET A 137 11.84 -15.83 10.70
N ILE A 138 11.12 -14.97 9.97
CA ILE A 138 10.97 -15.07 8.50
C ILE A 138 12.33 -15.03 7.80
N LEU A 139 13.21 -14.10 8.17
CA LEU A 139 14.55 -14.00 7.59
C LEU A 139 15.39 -15.25 7.87
N ASN A 140 15.33 -15.77 9.10
CA ASN A 140 16.07 -16.98 9.47
C ASN A 140 15.57 -18.21 8.71
N ASP A 141 14.26 -18.34 8.52
CA ASP A 141 13.68 -19.43 7.73
C ASP A 141 14.17 -19.39 6.27
N PHE A 142 14.19 -18.21 5.63
CA PHE A 142 14.73 -18.07 4.27
C PHE A 142 16.24 -18.33 4.21
N LYS A 143 17.02 -17.84 5.20
CA LYS A 143 18.46 -18.11 5.29
C LYS A 143 18.77 -19.59 5.47
N SER A 144 17.93 -20.32 6.21
CA SER A 144 18.08 -21.78 6.41
C SER A 144 18.01 -22.58 5.12
N LEU A 145 17.37 -22.03 4.08
CA LEU A 145 17.32 -22.61 2.74
C LEU A 145 18.61 -22.36 1.92
N GLY A 146 19.60 -21.69 2.49
CA GLY A 146 20.88 -21.38 1.83
C GLY A 146 20.82 -20.15 0.93
N TYR A 147 19.90 -19.20 1.19
CA TYR A 147 19.83 -17.91 0.52
C TYR A 147 20.55 -16.83 1.34
N ASN A 148 21.24 -15.93 0.64
CA ASN A 148 21.61 -14.64 1.21
C ASN A 148 20.35 -13.76 1.22
N VAL A 149 19.92 -13.22 2.38
CA VAL A 149 18.61 -12.57 2.54
C VAL A 149 18.75 -11.26 3.29
N ASP A 150 18.24 -10.20 2.69
CA ASP A 150 18.18 -8.86 3.26
C ASP A 150 16.79 -8.25 3.05
N TYR A 151 16.48 -7.16 3.78
CA TYR A 151 15.24 -6.43 3.60
C TYR A 151 15.45 -4.93 3.69
N GLN A 152 14.59 -4.19 3.02
CA GLN A 152 14.51 -2.74 3.11
C GLN A 152 13.06 -2.25 3.07
N VAL A 153 12.78 -1.15 3.80
CA VAL A 153 11.53 -0.40 3.64
C VAL A 153 11.68 0.57 2.49
N LEU A 154 10.85 0.41 1.47
CA LEU A 154 10.82 1.32 0.33
C LEU A 154 9.55 2.18 0.42
N LYS A 155 9.72 3.51 0.29
CA LYS A 155 8.63 4.46 0.21
C LYS A 155 8.36 4.77 -1.26
N ALA A 156 7.17 4.46 -1.74
CA ALA A 156 6.83 4.52 -3.16
C ALA A 156 7.05 5.92 -3.77
N SER A 157 6.75 7.00 -3.03
CA SER A 157 6.99 8.37 -3.50
C SER A 157 8.47 8.67 -3.78
N ASP A 158 9.41 8.00 -3.11
CA ASP A 158 10.85 8.15 -3.34
C ASP A 158 11.29 7.63 -4.73
N PHE A 159 10.39 6.96 -5.44
CA PHE A 159 10.61 6.35 -6.75
C PHE A 159 9.67 6.90 -7.84
N GLY A 160 9.01 8.05 -7.61
CA GLY A 160 8.15 8.70 -8.58
C GLY A 160 6.69 8.23 -8.58
N VAL A 161 6.29 7.39 -7.63
CA VAL A 161 4.89 7.04 -7.42
C VAL A 161 4.19 8.20 -6.69
N PRO A 162 3.03 8.69 -7.16
CA PRO A 162 2.33 9.80 -6.51
C PRO A 162 1.59 9.38 -5.23
N GLN A 163 2.27 8.58 -4.38
CA GLN A 163 1.69 8.02 -3.15
C GLN A 163 2.74 7.78 -2.07
N ASN A 164 2.45 8.20 -0.85
CA ASN A 164 3.25 7.95 0.36
C ASN A 164 2.96 6.55 0.92
N ARG A 165 3.30 5.50 0.14
CA ARG A 165 3.11 4.10 0.51
C ARG A 165 4.44 3.47 0.89
N GLU A 166 4.56 2.94 2.09
CA GLU A 166 5.75 2.23 2.55
C GLU A 166 5.50 0.72 2.54
N ARG A 167 6.47 -0.02 1.99
CA ARG A 167 6.46 -1.49 1.94
C ARG A 167 7.81 -2.07 2.29
N VAL A 168 7.79 -3.20 2.96
CA VAL A 168 8.98 -4.01 3.21
C VAL A 168 9.19 -4.91 2.00
N PHE A 169 10.37 -4.83 1.40
CA PHE A 169 10.82 -5.80 0.41
C PHE A 169 11.89 -6.66 1.03
N ILE A 170 11.70 -7.97 0.99
CA ILE A 170 12.68 -8.98 1.40
C ILE A 170 13.20 -9.59 0.10
N ILE A 171 14.50 -9.48 -0.13
CA ILE A 171 15.16 -10.04 -1.32
C ILE A 171 16.10 -11.14 -0.85
N GLY A 172 16.02 -12.28 -1.51
CA GLY A 172 16.97 -13.36 -1.29
C GLY A 172 17.54 -13.91 -2.59
N ASN A 173 18.84 -14.24 -2.56
CA ASN A 173 19.49 -14.91 -3.68
C ASN A 173 20.34 -16.11 -3.20
N ARG A 174 20.47 -17.13 -4.06
CA ARG A 174 21.38 -18.28 -3.84
C ARG A 174 22.66 -18.21 -4.67
N LEU A 175 22.94 -17.06 -5.25
CA LEU A 175 24.08 -16.86 -6.14
C LEU A 175 25.35 -16.37 -5.38
N GLY A 176 25.22 -16.14 -4.07
CA GLY A 176 26.30 -15.61 -3.23
C GLY A 176 26.55 -14.12 -3.43
N LEU A 177 25.60 -13.41 -4.02
CA LEU A 177 25.68 -11.96 -4.23
C LEU A 177 25.17 -11.19 -3.00
N GLU A 178 25.65 -9.96 -2.82
CA GLU A 178 25.00 -8.99 -1.95
C GLU A 178 23.63 -8.60 -2.55
N ASN A 179 22.60 -8.50 -1.72
CA ASN A 179 21.29 -8.06 -2.20
C ASN A 179 21.26 -6.53 -2.31
N LEU A 180 21.06 -6.04 -3.53
CA LEU A 180 20.96 -4.61 -3.78
C LEU A 180 19.48 -4.18 -3.77
N PHE A 181 19.25 -2.93 -3.37
CA PHE A 181 17.94 -2.28 -3.37
C PHE A 181 17.97 -1.02 -4.25
N PRO A 182 16.83 -0.58 -4.80
CA PRO A 182 16.79 0.61 -5.62
C PRO A 182 17.16 1.87 -4.83
N ILE A 183 17.91 2.76 -5.49
CA ILE A 183 18.30 4.04 -4.92
C ILE A 183 17.19 5.05 -5.13
N LYS A 184 16.88 5.84 -4.09
CA LYS A 184 15.92 6.94 -4.11
C LYS A 184 16.22 7.91 -5.25
N THR A 185 15.18 8.25 -6.03
CA THR A 185 15.28 9.16 -7.19
C THR A 185 14.47 10.45 -7.01
N HIS A 186 13.46 10.44 -6.13
CA HIS A 186 12.55 11.57 -5.88
C HIS A 186 12.60 12.01 -4.42
N GLY A 187 12.45 13.32 -4.19
CA GLY A 187 12.51 13.88 -2.84
C GLY A 187 12.46 15.40 -2.83
N ASN A 188 12.66 15.97 -1.65
CA ASN A 188 12.76 17.41 -1.46
C ASN A 188 14.22 17.87 -1.30
N GLU A 189 15.17 16.93 -1.29
CA GLU A 189 16.61 17.19 -1.15
C GLU A 189 17.22 17.60 -2.49
N ASP A 190 18.31 18.38 -2.45
CA ASP A 190 19.03 18.80 -3.64
C ASP A 190 19.54 17.60 -4.45
N GLY A 191 19.38 17.67 -5.77
CA GLY A 191 19.78 16.62 -6.69
C GLY A 191 18.73 15.53 -6.92
N LEU A 192 17.62 15.51 -6.19
CA LEU A 192 16.48 14.63 -6.41
C LEU A 192 15.41 15.30 -7.28
N ILE A 193 14.67 14.48 -8.01
CA ILE A 193 13.48 14.91 -8.74
C ILE A 193 12.39 15.21 -7.71
N PRO A 194 11.65 16.32 -7.81
CA PRO A 194 10.52 16.60 -6.90
C PRO A 194 9.50 15.46 -6.89
N TYR A 195 8.86 15.23 -5.74
CA TYR A 195 7.79 14.25 -5.62
C TYR A 195 6.66 14.51 -6.63
N VAL A 196 6.16 13.44 -7.24
CA VAL A 196 5.00 13.51 -8.13
C VAL A 196 3.73 13.72 -7.30
N THR A 197 2.99 14.80 -7.61
CA THR A 197 1.78 15.17 -6.88
C THR A 197 0.54 14.47 -7.42
N VAL A 198 -0.55 14.47 -6.64
CA VAL A 198 -1.86 14.00 -7.08
C VAL A 198 -2.30 14.76 -8.33
N GLU A 199 -2.11 16.09 -8.39
CA GLU A 199 -2.50 16.89 -9.55
C GLU A 199 -1.75 16.50 -10.82
N GLN A 200 -0.45 16.27 -10.73
CA GLN A 200 0.34 15.82 -11.88
C GLN A 200 -0.13 14.46 -12.41
N SER A 201 -0.61 13.58 -11.53
CA SER A 201 -1.02 12.22 -11.91
C SER A 201 -2.46 12.14 -12.42
N ILE A 202 -3.42 12.73 -11.72
CA ILE A 202 -4.86 12.59 -12.02
C ILE A 202 -5.56 13.93 -12.34
N GLY A 203 -4.85 15.06 -12.39
CA GLY A 203 -5.42 16.39 -12.65
C GLY A 203 -6.20 16.48 -13.96
N PHE A 204 -5.86 15.68 -14.98
CA PHE A 204 -6.59 15.62 -16.24
C PHE A 204 -8.00 15.00 -16.10
N LEU A 205 -8.32 14.34 -14.97
CA LEU A 205 -9.64 13.81 -14.63
C LEU A 205 -10.42 14.75 -13.68
N LYS A 206 -9.81 15.82 -13.17
CA LYS A 206 -10.28 16.71 -12.10
C LYS A 206 -11.76 17.15 -12.24
N ASN A 207 -12.18 17.50 -13.46
CA ASN A 207 -13.50 18.05 -13.73
C ASN A 207 -14.46 17.02 -14.35
N LEU A 208 -14.06 15.74 -14.41
CA LEU A 208 -14.88 14.72 -15.03
C LEU A 208 -15.82 14.05 -14.02
N ARG A 209 -17.07 13.88 -14.42
CA ARG A 209 -18.01 13.07 -13.68
C ARG A 209 -17.66 11.59 -13.83
N THR A 210 -17.81 10.84 -12.74
CA THR A 210 -17.67 9.39 -12.76
C THR A 210 -18.72 8.74 -13.68
N ARG A 211 -18.33 7.68 -14.39
CA ARG A 211 -19.22 6.92 -15.30
C ARG A 211 -18.68 5.50 -15.50
N ASP A 212 -19.62 4.56 -15.72
CA ASP A 212 -19.28 3.14 -15.89
C ASP A 212 -18.65 2.85 -17.26
N LYS A 213 -19.13 3.51 -18.32
CA LYS A 213 -18.65 3.28 -19.67
C LYS A 213 -17.26 3.91 -19.86
N SER A 214 -16.40 3.20 -20.58
CA SER A 214 -15.11 3.74 -21.01
C SER A 214 -15.29 4.96 -21.92
N PHE A 215 -14.30 5.84 -21.87
CA PHE A 215 -14.28 7.07 -22.69
C PHE A 215 -12.84 7.48 -23.01
N LYS A 216 -12.69 8.37 -24.00
CA LYS A 216 -11.38 8.96 -24.32
C LYS A 216 -11.20 10.30 -23.60
N GLN A 217 -10.02 10.47 -22.99
CA GLN A 217 -9.61 11.72 -22.34
C GLN A 217 -8.09 11.89 -22.47
N ALA A 218 -7.63 13.06 -22.89
CA ALA A 218 -6.20 13.37 -23.10
C ALA A 218 -5.45 12.32 -23.94
N GLY A 219 -6.09 11.78 -24.98
CA GLY A 219 -5.54 10.73 -25.85
C GLY A 219 -5.57 9.31 -25.26
N LEU A 220 -5.97 9.14 -24.02
CA LEU A 220 -6.05 7.86 -23.31
C LEU A 220 -7.48 7.28 -23.33
N THR A 221 -7.60 5.95 -23.33
CA THR A 221 -8.87 5.28 -23.07
C THR A 221 -8.99 5.05 -21.57
N ILE A 222 -10.02 5.63 -20.95
CA ILE A 222 -10.24 5.59 -19.51
C ILE A 222 -11.33 4.55 -19.21
N HIS A 223 -10.96 3.53 -18.42
CA HIS A 223 -11.85 2.50 -17.88
C HIS A 223 -12.05 2.68 -16.40
N ASN A 224 -13.11 2.11 -15.83
CA ASN A 224 -13.38 2.06 -14.38
C ASN A 224 -13.35 3.45 -13.68
N HIS A 225 -13.78 4.52 -14.36
CA HIS A 225 -13.89 5.84 -13.72
C HIS A 225 -15.17 5.92 -12.88
N VAL A 226 -15.30 5.00 -11.94
CA VAL A 226 -16.43 4.87 -11.00
C VAL A 226 -15.96 5.13 -9.59
N ALA A 227 -16.81 5.70 -8.75
CA ALA A 227 -16.49 6.00 -7.35
C ALA A 227 -17.69 5.82 -6.43
N ARG A 228 -17.44 5.60 -5.15
CA ARG A 228 -18.46 5.73 -4.12
C ARG A 228 -18.79 7.21 -3.93
N THR A 229 -20.07 7.55 -4.05
CA THR A 229 -20.58 8.93 -3.98
C THR A 229 -21.23 9.28 -2.64
N ASN A 230 -21.47 8.29 -1.78
CA ASN A 230 -22.14 8.47 -0.48
C ASN A 230 -21.22 9.05 0.62
N VAL A 231 -20.10 9.64 0.24
CA VAL A 231 -19.16 10.30 1.16
C VAL A 231 -19.86 11.42 1.92
N HIS A 232 -20.70 12.18 1.23
CA HIS A 232 -21.44 13.29 1.81
C HIS A 232 -22.40 12.82 2.91
N GLU A 233 -23.13 11.73 2.71
CA GLU A 233 -24.03 11.17 3.71
C GLU A 233 -23.28 10.56 4.90
N THR A 234 -22.14 9.93 4.66
CA THR A 234 -21.32 9.31 5.72
C THR A 234 -20.52 10.36 6.51
N PHE A 235 -20.03 11.40 5.85
CA PHE A 235 -19.17 12.40 6.42
C PHE A 235 -19.95 13.64 6.86
N TRP A 236 -20.94 14.09 6.03
CA TRP A 236 -21.72 15.31 6.21
C TRP A 236 -23.17 15.03 6.65
N GLY A 237 -23.66 13.81 6.53
CA GLY A 237 -24.99 13.37 7.00
C GLY A 237 -25.14 13.39 8.52
N ARG A 238 -24.05 13.57 9.23
CA ARG A 238 -24.05 14.04 10.60
C ARG A 238 -24.31 15.55 10.52
N LYS A 239 -25.49 15.96 10.83
CA LYS A 239 -25.89 17.37 10.99
C LYS A 239 -25.16 17.97 12.19
N TYR A 240 -23.86 18.17 12.07
CA TYR A 240 -23.08 18.98 12.97
C TYR A 240 -23.04 20.39 12.40
N GLU A 241 -23.26 21.35 13.23
CA GLU A 241 -23.17 22.76 12.87
C GLU A 241 -21.73 23.19 12.56
N VAL A 242 -20.75 22.32 12.82
CA VAL A 242 -19.32 22.64 12.69
C VAL A 242 -18.55 21.48 12.08
N ASP A 243 -17.64 21.82 11.17
CA ASP A 243 -16.66 20.89 10.58
C ASP A 243 -15.62 20.45 11.63
N GLN A 244 -15.37 19.17 11.73
CA GLN A 244 -14.32 18.61 12.60
C GLN A 244 -12.94 19.22 12.35
N PHE A 245 -12.60 19.52 11.11
CA PHE A 245 -11.31 20.13 10.75
C PHE A 245 -11.25 21.58 11.25
N GLU A 246 -12.35 22.30 11.18
CA GLU A 246 -12.43 23.67 11.68
C GLU A 246 -12.16 23.73 13.20
N ILE A 247 -12.72 22.79 13.97
CA ILE A 247 -12.43 22.68 15.41
C ILE A 247 -10.96 22.28 15.64
N CYS A 248 -10.42 21.38 14.85
CA CYS A 248 -9.02 20.96 14.98
C CYS A 248 -8.06 22.12 14.68
N ASP A 249 -8.31 22.91 13.67
CA ASP A 249 -7.51 24.09 13.33
C ASP A 249 -7.63 25.18 14.41
N TYR A 250 -8.83 25.38 14.93
CA TYR A 250 -9.08 26.27 16.06
C TYR A 250 -8.28 25.86 17.30
N LEU A 251 -8.32 24.60 17.69
CA LEU A 251 -7.54 24.11 18.82
C LEU A 251 -6.02 24.22 18.60
N LYS A 252 -5.56 24.01 17.38
CA LYS A 252 -4.15 24.18 16.99
C LYS A 252 -3.72 25.66 17.13
N GLU A 253 -4.56 26.58 16.72
CA GLU A 253 -4.33 28.03 16.85
C GLU A 253 -4.22 28.43 18.33
N TRP A 254 -5.18 28.03 19.16
CA TRP A 254 -5.18 28.35 20.59
C TRP A 254 -4.02 27.67 21.35
N ARG A 255 -3.66 26.44 20.99
CA ARG A 255 -2.47 25.80 21.54
C ARG A 255 -1.21 26.61 21.22
N THR A 256 -1.09 27.12 20.00
CA THR A 256 0.04 27.97 19.61
C THR A 256 0.05 29.30 20.39
N LYS A 257 -1.11 29.95 20.52
CA LYS A 257 -1.27 31.20 21.30
C LYS A 257 -0.92 31.01 22.79
N SER A 258 -1.32 29.89 23.36
CA SER A 258 -1.06 29.59 24.78
C SER A 258 0.37 29.11 25.06
N GLY A 259 1.20 28.86 24.04
CA GLY A 259 2.55 28.35 24.17
C GLY A 259 2.62 26.87 24.60
N TRP A 260 1.52 26.11 24.48
CA TRP A 260 1.50 24.68 24.77
C TRP A 260 1.94 23.85 23.56
N SER A 261 2.90 22.96 23.75
CA SER A 261 3.22 21.94 22.74
C SER A 261 2.23 20.78 22.80
N THR A 262 2.10 20.02 21.70
CA THR A 262 1.30 18.79 21.68
C THR A 262 1.74 17.84 22.78
N LYS A 263 3.06 17.65 22.95
CA LYS A 263 3.66 16.80 23.97
C LYS A 263 3.23 17.22 25.40
N ARG A 264 3.21 18.51 25.69
CA ARG A 264 2.79 19.02 26.99
C ARG A 264 1.30 18.79 27.26
N VAL A 265 0.45 18.89 26.23
CA VAL A 265 -0.98 18.55 26.34
C VAL A 265 -1.13 17.05 26.59
N ASP A 266 -0.42 16.20 25.85
CA ASP A 266 -0.46 14.76 26.02
C ASP A 266 0.02 14.33 27.41
N GLU A 267 1.08 14.94 27.93
CA GLU A 267 1.57 14.70 29.28
C GLU A 267 0.56 15.12 30.36
N HIS A 268 -0.15 16.24 30.15
CA HIS A 268 -1.17 16.72 31.09
C HIS A 268 -2.36 15.75 31.21
N PHE A 269 -2.81 15.21 30.08
CA PHE A 269 -3.93 14.25 30.06
C PHE A 269 -3.53 12.80 30.27
N GLY A 270 -2.23 12.47 30.17
CA GLY A 270 -1.72 11.11 30.27
C GLY A 270 -1.99 10.23 29.05
N TYR A 271 -2.43 10.80 27.94
CA TYR A 271 -2.65 10.10 26.66
C TYR A 271 -2.45 11.06 25.46
N SER A 272 -2.25 10.47 24.28
CA SER A 272 -1.91 11.24 23.08
C SER A 272 -3.13 11.90 22.45
N HIS A 273 -3.14 13.24 22.40
CA HIS A 273 -4.15 14.03 21.75
C HIS A 273 -3.73 14.39 20.32
N THR A 274 -4.21 13.65 19.34
CA THR A 274 -4.15 14.13 17.96
C THR A 274 -5.46 14.80 17.59
N ALA A 275 -5.44 15.74 16.63
CA ALA A 275 -6.64 16.38 16.14
C ALA A 275 -7.77 15.41 15.77
N GLY A 276 -7.43 14.20 15.33
CA GLY A 276 -8.39 13.13 15.07
C GLY A 276 -8.93 12.43 16.30
N HIS A 277 -8.34 12.57 17.49
CA HIS A 277 -8.80 11.93 18.72
C HIS A 277 -10.08 12.55 19.28
N TRP A 278 -10.27 13.84 19.07
CA TRP A 278 -11.44 14.58 19.57
C TRP A 278 -12.77 14.08 18.99
N PHE A 279 -12.72 13.29 17.93
CA PHE A 279 -13.88 12.85 17.17
C PHE A 279 -13.94 11.35 16.90
N ARG A 280 -13.10 10.56 17.56
CA ARG A 280 -13.08 9.10 17.42
C ARG A 280 -14.10 8.44 18.31
N LYS A 281 -14.73 7.37 17.83
CA LYS A 281 -15.43 6.41 18.66
C LYS A 281 -14.40 5.64 19.47
N ASP A 282 -14.73 5.36 20.74
CA ASP A 282 -13.93 4.48 21.57
C ASP A 282 -13.85 3.08 20.94
N ASN A 283 -12.65 2.70 20.58
CA ASN A 283 -12.33 1.36 20.07
C ASN A 283 -11.60 0.52 21.11
N GLY A 284 -11.76 0.86 22.40
CA GLY A 284 -11.05 0.23 23.49
C GLY A 284 -9.64 0.79 23.76
N SER A 285 -9.24 1.85 23.05
CA SER A 285 -7.95 2.53 23.29
C SER A 285 -8.02 3.56 24.42
N GLY A 286 -9.20 3.86 24.94
CA GLY A 286 -9.42 4.84 26.00
C GLY A 286 -9.11 6.29 25.64
N SER A 287 -8.95 6.59 24.35
CA SER A 287 -8.46 7.90 23.88
C SER A 287 -9.55 8.80 23.29
N ILE A 288 -10.80 8.61 23.64
CA ILE A 288 -11.87 9.53 23.26
C ILE A 288 -11.92 10.68 24.25
N PRO A 289 -11.87 11.94 23.76
CA PRO A 289 -12.17 13.09 24.60
C PRO A 289 -13.59 13.00 25.12
N LYS A 290 -13.70 13.17 26.41
CA LYS A 290 -14.98 13.34 27.11
C LYS A 290 -15.29 14.83 27.18
N PRO A 291 -16.55 15.24 27.44
CA PRO A 291 -16.86 16.66 27.66
C PRO A 291 -15.95 17.30 28.71
N ASP A 292 -15.60 16.56 29.77
CA ASP A 292 -14.67 17.01 30.81
C ASP A 292 -13.27 17.34 30.27
N ASP A 293 -12.78 16.56 29.30
CA ASP A 293 -11.50 16.82 28.64
C ASP A 293 -11.53 18.12 27.82
N TRP A 294 -12.66 18.44 27.19
CA TRP A 294 -12.85 19.70 26.48
C TRP A 294 -12.75 20.90 27.45
N TRP A 295 -13.41 20.80 28.60
CA TRP A 295 -13.41 21.86 29.62
C TRP A 295 -12.03 22.02 30.27
N GLU A 296 -11.34 20.93 30.53
CA GLU A 296 -9.98 21.00 31.06
C GLU A 296 -9.01 21.56 30.00
N LEU A 297 -9.15 21.17 28.72
CA LEU A 297 -8.36 21.76 27.64
C LEU A 297 -8.62 23.27 27.49
N LYS A 298 -9.87 23.69 27.61
CA LYS A 298 -10.25 25.11 27.60
C LYS A 298 -9.57 25.88 28.72
N LYS A 299 -9.55 25.30 29.90
CA LYS A 299 -8.90 25.90 31.08
C LYS A 299 -7.39 26.09 30.87
N ILE A 300 -6.70 25.13 30.29
CA ILE A 300 -5.24 25.20 30.11
C ILE A 300 -4.83 26.00 28.85
N LEU A 301 -5.65 26.05 27.81
CA LEU A 301 -5.36 26.77 26.58
C LEU A 301 -6.00 28.15 26.51
N GLY A 302 -7.06 28.42 27.31
CA GLY A 302 -7.73 29.70 27.41
C GLY A 302 -8.60 30.06 26.22
N PHE A 303 -9.11 29.10 25.43
CA PHE A 303 -9.95 29.43 24.27
C PHE A 303 -11.37 29.86 24.64
N ASP A 304 -12.01 30.56 23.72
CA ASP A 304 -13.37 31.10 23.87
C ASP A 304 -14.47 30.05 23.76
N ASP A 305 -15.74 30.45 23.86
CA ASP A 305 -16.91 29.57 23.90
C ASP A 305 -17.42 29.14 22.51
N LYS A 306 -16.70 29.52 21.43
CA LYS A 306 -17.16 29.38 20.05
C LYS A 306 -17.67 27.97 19.71
N TYR A 307 -16.99 26.95 20.18
CA TYR A 307 -17.30 25.54 19.84
C TYR A 307 -17.79 24.70 21.01
N ASP A 308 -17.99 25.26 22.19
CA ASP A 308 -18.37 24.53 23.41
C ASP A 308 -19.58 23.63 23.21
N LYS A 309 -20.68 24.19 22.69
CA LYS A 309 -21.91 23.45 22.41
C LYS A 309 -21.70 22.35 21.39
N ALA A 310 -21.06 22.70 20.25
CA ALA A 310 -20.86 21.77 19.14
C ALA A 310 -19.99 20.58 19.56
N VAL A 311 -18.91 20.82 20.31
CA VAL A 311 -18.03 19.72 20.77
C VAL A 311 -18.70 18.88 21.85
N THR A 312 -19.42 19.47 22.77
CA THR A 312 -20.16 18.72 23.79
C THR A 312 -21.20 17.79 23.15
N GLU A 313 -21.96 18.28 22.18
CA GLU A 313 -22.92 17.48 21.44
C GLU A 313 -22.23 16.36 20.62
N LEU A 314 -21.06 16.64 20.02
CA LEU A 314 -20.27 15.67 19.26
C LEU A 314 -19.76 14.52 20.13
N VAL A 315 -19.25 14.85 21.32
CA VAL A 315 -18.68 13.86 22.24
C VAL A 315 -19.76 12.93 22.80
N LEU A 316 -20.97 13.43 23.01
CA LEU A 316 -22.11 12.64 23.49
C LEU A 316 -22.74 11.74 22.42
N LYS A 317 -22.45 11.97 21.13
CA LYS A 317 -22.99 11.15 20.03
C LYS A 317 -22.01 10.04 19.66
N PRO A 318 -22.48 8.80 19.38
CA PRO A 318 -21.62 7.73 18.92
C PRO A 318 -21.00 8.11 17.56
N ILE A 319 -19.70 8.37 17.54
CA ILE A 319 -18.95 8.74 16.34
C ILE A 319 -18.16 7.51 15.89
N SER A 320 -18.40 7.03 14.68
CA SER A 320 -17.52 6.06 14.05
C SER A 320 -16.41 6.81 13.30
N PHE A 321 -15.16 6.59 13.69
CA PHE A 321 -13.99 7.07 12.96
C PHE A 321 -13.64 6.07 11.87
N GLU A 322 -13.52 6.58 10.66
CA GLU A 322 -13.06 5.81 9.52
C GLU A 322 -11.76 6.44 9.00
N GLN A 323 -10.66 5.68 9.04
CA GLN A 323 -9.36 6.17 8.52
C GLN A 323 -9.42 6.61 7.04
N SER A 324 -10.40 6.08 6.31
CA SER A 324 -10.62 6.41 4.90
C SER A 324 -11.30 7.77 4.67
N LEU A 325 -11.57 8.56 5.73
CA LEU A 325 -12.13 9.92 5.60
C LEU A 325 -11.08 11.01 5.33
N ARG A 326 -9.83 10.64 5.05
CA ARG A 326 -8.82 11.61 4.63
C ARG A 326 -9.17 12.19 3.27
N ILE A 327 -8.97 13.50 3.13
CA ILE A 327 -9.15 14.21 1.86
C ILE A 327 -7.78 14.24 1.17
N SER A 328 -7.73 13.77 -0.05
CA SER A 328 -6.53 13.85 -0.87
C SER A 328 -6.19 15.30 -1.22
N ASN A 329 -4.92 15.62 -1.36
CA ASN A 329 -4.45 16.96 -1.65
C ASN A 329 -3.76 17.00 -3.02
N TRP A 330 -4.13 18.00 -3.85
CA TRP A 330 -3.58 18.17 -5.20
C TRP A 330 -2.07 18.36 -5.23
N THR A 331 -1.49 19.04 -4.25
CA THR A 331 -0.12 19.56 -4.28
C THR A 331 0.94 18.63 -3.70
N VAL A 332 0.55 17.46 -3.21
CA VAL A 332 1.45 16.46 -2.60
C VAL A 332 1.11 15.06 -3.10
N PRO A 333 1.99 14.05 -2.89
CA PRO A 333 1.62 12.66 -3.09
C PRO A 333 0.43 12.26 -2.20
N SER A 334 -0.45 11.40 -2.70
CA SER A 334 -1.57 10.82 -1.93
C SER A 334 -1.07 10.04 -0.72
N ASP A 335 -1.87 9.92 0.30
CA ASP A 335 -1.65 8.93 1.36
C ASP A 335 -1.80 7.49 0.80
N THR A 336 -1.52 6.49 1.64
CA THR A 336 -1.63 5.09 1.21
C THR A 336 -3.08 4.74 0.87
N ILE A 337 -3.33 4.35 -0.38
CA ILE A 337 -4.60 3.76 -0.81
C ILE A 337 -4.75 2.39 -0.14
N THR A 338 -5.85 2.20 0.59
CA THR A 338 -6.13 0.98 1.34
C THR A 338 -7.17 0.11 0.64
N ALA A 339 -7.18 -1.19 0.97
CA ALA A 339 -8.14 -2.16 0.43
C ALA A 339 -9.60 -1.89 0.81
N THR A 340 -9.83 -1.16 1.91
CA THR A 340 -11.18 -0.88 2.43
C THR A 340 -11.83 0.35 1.80
N GLY A 341 -11.04 1.25 1.25
CA GLY A 341 -11.53 2.44 0.55
C GLY A 341 -10.44 3.49 0.38
N PRO A 342 -10.50 4.23 -0.74
CA PRO A 342 -9.58 5.32 -1.02
C PRO A 342 -9.95 6.57 -0.21
N GLU A 343 -9.06 7.55 -0.25
CA GLU A 343 -9.31 8.89 0.24
C GLU A 343 -10.50 9.57 -0.47
N ILE A 344 -11.01 10.60 0.18
CA ILE A 344 -11.97 11.52 -0.43
C ILE A 344 -11.24 12.34 -1.49
N HIS A 345 -11.85 12.48 -2.66
CA HIS A 345 -11.34 13.33 -3.72
C HIS A 345 -11.24 14.80 -3.24
N PRO A 346 -10.26 15.59 -3.71
CA PRO A 346 -10.09 16.96 -3.25
C PRO A 346 -11.29 17.89 -3.46
N ASN A 347 -12.23 17.55 -4.37
CA ASN A 347 -13.49 18.29 -4.51
C ASN A 347 -14.53 17.99 -3.40
N LYS A 348 -14.26 17.03 -2.52
CA LYS A 348 -15.09 16.61 -1.38
C LYS A 348 -16.48 16.03 -1.71
N GLU A 349 -16.79 15.77 -2.97
CA GLU A 349 -18.10 15.28 -3.40
C GLU A 349 -18.16 13.73 -3.46
N ARG A 350 -17.01 13.08 -3.57
CA ARG A 350 -16.89 11.64 -3.75
C ARG A 350 -15.54 11.13 -3.24
N ARG A 351 -15.39 9.84 -3.16
CA ARG A 351 -14.06 9.23 -3.03
C ARG A 351 -13.29 9.32 -4.34
N LEU A 352 -11.98 9.16 -4.28
CA LEU A 352 -11.18 8.91 -5.49
C LEU A 352 -11.82 7.75 -6.26
N SER A 353 -11.97 7.90 -7.57
CA SER A 353 -12.49 6.83 -8.41
C SER A 353 -11.53 5.64 -8.48
N VAL A 354 -12.02 4.49 -8.89
CA VAL A 354 -11.19 3.29 -9.13
C VAL A 354 -10.04 3.65 -10.08
N ARG A 355 -10.33 4.38 -11.17
CA ARG A 355 -9.31 4.82 -12.13
C ARG A 355 -8.27 5.76 -11.52
N GLU A 356 -8.71 6.74 -10.75
CA GLU A 356 -7.78 7.67 -10.06
C GLU A 356 -6.86 6.90 -9.10
N CYS A 357 -7.40 5.97 -8.33
CA CYS A 357 -6.61 5.10 -7.47
C CYS A 357 -5.61 4.24 -8.25
N ALA A 358 -6.03 3.69 -9.40
CA ALA A 358 -5.17 2.88 -10.25
C ALA A 358 -4.00 3.69 -10.81
N ILE A 359 -4.25 4.92 -11.28
CA ILE A 359 -3.21 5.81 -11.80
C ILE A 359 -2.24 6.22 -10.67
N ILE A 360 -2.75 6.53 -9.47
CA ILE A 360 -1.92 6.82 -8.30
C ILE A 360 -1.05 5.62 -7.92
N GLN A 361 -1.54 4.39 -8.10
CA GLN A 361 -0.78 3.14 -7.97
C GLN A 361 0.07 2.81 -9.20
N THR A 362 0.12 3.72 -10.17
CA THR A 362 0.90 3.60 -11.41
C THR A 362 0.53 2.43 -12.32
N PHE A 363 -0.73 1.95 -12.24
CA PHE A 363 -1.27 1.05 -13.26
C PHE A 363 -1.47 1.79 -14.59
N PRO A 364 -1.30 1.11 -15.74
CA PRO A 364 -1.58 1.68 -17.05
C PRO A 364 -3.02 2.21 -17.16
N SER A 365 -3.21 3.24 -18.00
CA SER A 365 -4.53 3.88 -18.18
C SER A 365 -5.59 2.95 -18.79
N ASP A 366 -5.17 1.98 -19.57
CA ASP A 366 -5.98 0.96 -20.24
C ASP A 366 -6.17 -0.33 -19.42
N PHE A 367 -5.54 -0.44 -18.25
CA PHE A 367 -5.69 -1.59 -17.34
C PHE A 367 -7.12 -1.66 -16.80
N VAL A 368 -7.82 -2.75 -17.05
CA VAL A 368 -9.25 -2.92 -16.72
C VAL A 368 -9.43 -3.77 -15.47
N PHE A 369 -10.05 -3.24 -14.44
CA PHE A 369 -10.38 -3.97 -13.21
C PHE A 369 -11.76 -4.62 -13.31
N SER A 370 -11.88 -5.86 -12.82
CA SER A 370 -13.11 -6.66 -12.77
C SER A 370 -13.74 -6.67 -11.38
N GLY A 371 -15.04 -6.89 -11.33
CA GLY A 371 -15.81 -7.03 -10.09
C GLY A 371 -16.54 -5.76 -9.66
N SER A 372 -17.08 -5.78 -8.44
CA SER A 372 -17.76 -4.63 -7.85
C SER A 372 -16.78 -3.49 -7.56
N ILE A 373 -17.27 -2.26 -7.37
CA ILE A 373 -16.45 -1.10 -6.97
C ILE A 373 -15.62 -1.43 -5.72
N GLY A 374 -16.19 -2.14 -4.74
CA GLY A 374 -15.48 -2.57 -3.55
C GLY A 374 -14.34 -3.56 -3.85
N ASN A 375 -14.59 -4.51 -4.75
CA ASN A 375 -13.58 -5.48 -5.18
C ASN A 375 -12.46 -4.80 -5.98
N MET A 376 -12.78 -3.82 -6.82
CA MET A 376 -11.78 -3.05 -7.56
C MET A 376 -10.89 -2.21 -6.62
N TYR A 377 -11.48 -1.53 -5.63
CA TYR A 377 -10.68 -0.83 -4.60
C TYR A 377 -9.80 -1.78 -3.79
N LYS A 378 -10.31 -2.97 -3.44
CA LYS A 378 -9.55 -3.98 -2.71
C LYS A 378 -8.34 -4.47 -3.51
N GLN A 379 -8.49 -4.70 -4.81
CA GLN A 379 -7.41 -5.10 -5.70
C GLN A 379 -6.32 -4.03 -5.75
N ILE A 380 -6.70 -2.78 -5.99
CA ILE A 380 -5.76 -1.66 -6.10
C ILE A 380 -5.06 -1.39 -4.75
N GLY A 381 -5.82 -1.40 -3.64
CA GLY A 381 -5.28 -1.13 -2.32
C GLY A 381 -4.31 -2.21 -1.81
N ASN A 382 -4.50 -3.47 -2.23
CA ASN A 382 -3.58 -4.56 -1.91
C ASN A 382 -2.35 -4.58 -2.82
N ALA A 383 -2.44 -4.05 -4.04
CA ALA A 383 -1.36 -4.11 -5.01
C ALA A 383 -0.11 -3.34 -4.58
N VAL A 384 1.04 -3.83 -5.01
CA VAL A 384 2.29 -3.06 -5.05
C VAL A 384 2.18 -2.04 -6.20
N PRO A 385 2.56 -0.77 -6.02
CA PRO A 385 2.62 0.17 -7.13
C PRO A 385 3.53 -0.35 -8.24
N VAL A 386 3.04 -0.32 -9.49
CA VAL A 386 3.74 -0.92 -10.63
C VAL A 386 5.13 -0.33 -10.83
N LEU A 387 5.26 1.00 -10.71
CA LEU A 387 6.55 1.68 -10.86
C LEU A 387 7.54 1.30 -9.75
N LEU A 388 7.08 1.14 -8.50
CA LEU A 388 7.94 0.68 -7.41
C LEU A 388 8.42 -0.75 -7.65
N ALA A 389 7.53 -1.64 -8.10
CA ALA A 389 7.87 -3.01 -8.48
C ALA A 389 8.88 -3.04 -9.63
N GLN A 390 8.72 -2.15 -10.60
CA GLN A 390 9.67 -2.00 -11.71
C GLN A 390 11.06 -1.59 -11.21
N LYS A 391 11.17 -0.65 -10.25
CA LYS A 391 12.47 -0.26 -9.68
C LYS A 391 13.18 -1.41 -8.98
N VAL A 392 12.42 -2.26 -8.27
CA VAL A 392 12.98 -3.47 -7.65
C VAL A 392 13.42 -4.47 -8.73
N SER A 393 12.59 -4.71 -9.73
CA SER A 393 12.91 -5.67 -10.81
C SER A 393 14.11 -5.25 -11.67
N GLU A 394 14.31 -3.94 -11.92
CA GLU A 394 15.48 -3.41 -12.62
C GLU A 394 16.78 -3.80 -11.90
N ILE A 395 16.81 -3.73 -10.56
CA ILE A 395 17.96 -4.14 -9.74
C ILE A 395 18.18 -5.66 -9.80
N ILE A 396 17.12 -6.46 -9.67
CA ILE A 396 17.22 -7.93 -9.76
C ILE A 396 17.76 -8.35 -11.12
N LYS A 397 17.25 -7.75 -12.21
CA LYS A 397 17.72 -8.02 -13.57
C LYS A 397 19.20 -7.70 -13.70
N HIS A 398 19.61 -6.53 -13.26
CA HIS A 398 21.01 -6.11 -13.30
C HIS A 398 21.93 -7.10 -12.58
N GLN A 399 21.54 -7.57 -11.40
CA GLN A 399 22.32 -8.54 -10.62
C GLN A 399 22.42 -9.91 -11.34
N ILE A 400 21.33 -10.39 -11.93
CA ILE A 400 21.35 -11.63 -12.69
C ILE A 400 22.26 -11.47 -13.95
N ASP A 401 22.13 -10.35 -14.68
CA ASP A 401 22.94 -10.07 -15.86
C ASP A 401 24.44 -10.02 -15.54
N LEU A 402 24.83 -9.39 -14.45
CA LEU A 402 26.22 -9.37 -13.96
C LEU A 402 26.72 -10.78 -13.64
N TYR A 403 25.94 -11.54 -12.89
CA TYR A 403 26.30 -12.91 -12.52
C TYR A 403 26.48 -13.82 -13.74
N GLU A 404 25.55 -13.79 -14.70
CA GLU A 404 25.64 -14.59 -15.92
C GLU A 404 26.83 -14.16 -16.81
N THR A 405 27.17 -12.87 -16.83
CA THR A 405 28.31 -12.36 -17.60
C THR A 405 29.67 -12.78 -17.02
N GLN A 406 29.77 -12.96 -15.71
CA GLN A 406 31.02 -13.39 -15.05
C GLN A 406 31.30 -14.89 -15.22
N ARG A 407 30.35 -15.67 -15.71
CA ARG A 407 30.48 -17.14 -15.92
C ARG A 407 30.74 -17.53 -17.37
N VAL A 408 30.70 -16.58 -18.27
CA VAL A 408 31.09 -16.75 -19.69
C VAL A 408 32.54 -16.32 -19.89
#